data_3a1598c795cfacc562de6d06d0ebc692
#
_entry.id   3a1598c795cfacc562de6d06d0ebc692
#
_cell.length_a   1.000
_cell.length_b   1.000
_cell.length_c   1.000
_cell.angle_alpha   90.00
_cell.angle_beta   90.00
_cell.angle_gamma   90.00
#
_symmetry.space_group_name_H-M   'P 1'
#
loop_
_entity.id
_entity.type
_entity.pdbx_description
1 polymer ?
#
loop_
_entity_poly.entity_id
_entity_poly.type
_entity_poly.pdbx_seq_one_letter_code
_entity_poly.pdbx_strand_id
1 'polypeptide(L)' 'MEPGERMLVPCEGGPGPSRLVTYPPPLEMAVEGGAYVLIDDGPPESWIYRFVPDT' A
#
# COMPACT_ATOMS: atom_id res chain seq x y z
N MET A 1 10.45 5.09 -11.58
CA MET A 1 10.48 3.68 -11.12
C MET A 1 10.18 2.74 -12.26
N GLU A 2 10.83 1.61 -12.28
CA GLU A 2 10.64 0.62 -13.33
C GLU A 2 9.85 -0.57 -12.82
N PRO A 3 9.09 -1.23 -13.70
CA PRO A 3 8.38 -2.46 -13.31
C PRO A 3 9.36 -3.49 -12.75
N GLY A 4 8.96 -4.15 -11.67
CA GLY A 4 9.80 -5.14 -11.00
C GLY A 4 10.65 -4.59 -9.88
N GLU A 5 10.79 -3.29 -9.76
CA GLU A 5 11.48 -2.71 -8.61
C GLU A 5 10.63 -2.84 -7.35
N ARG A 6 11.30 -3.03 -6.23
CA ARG A 6 10.61 -3.07 -4.94
C ARG A 6 10.55 -1.69 -4.34
N MET A 7 9.45 -1.41 -3.67
CA MET A 7 9.26 -0.13 -3.01
C MET A 7 8.57 -0.35 -1.66
N LEU A 8 8.91 0.47 -0.70
CA LEU A 8 8.31 0.43 0.63
C LEU A 8 7.24 1.50 0.70
N VAL A 9 6.00 1.08 0.93
CA VAL A 9 4.87 1.99 0.98
C VAL A 9 4.34 2.05 2.42
N PRO A 10 4.29 3.23 3.02
CA PRO A 10 3.75 3.37 4.37
C PRO A 10 2.28 2.95 4.40
N CYS A 11 1.87 2.33 5.49
CA CYS A 11 0.49 1.90 5.69
C CYS A 11 -0.10 2.66 6.86
N GLU A 12 -1.34 3.11 6.70
CA GLU A 12 -2.01 3.91 7.71
C GLU A 12 -3.19 3.14 8.28
N GLY A 13 -3.22 2.99 9.59
CA GLY A 13 -4.35 2.42 10.30
C GLY A 13 -4.46 0.91 10.29
N GLY A 14 -3.51 0.20 9.71
CA GLY A 14 -3.57 -1.25 9.58
C GLY A 14 -2.67 -2.00 10.55
N PRO A 15 -2.55 -3.33 10.35
CA PRO A 15 -1.75 -4.16 11.26
C PRO A 15 -0.24 -3.95 11.15
N GLY A 16 0.25 -3.24 10.16
CA GLY A 16 1.68 -2.97 10.03
C GLY A 16 1.96 -1.53 9.63
N PRO A 17 3.19 -1.04 9.88
CA PRO A 17 3.54 0.36 9.57
C PRO A 17 3.82 0.59 8.10
N SER A 18 4.22 -0.43 7.36
CA SER A 18 4.54 -0.30 5.94
C SER A 18 4.55 -1.67 5.28
N ARG A 19 4.52 -1.67 3.95
CA ARG A 19 4.58 -2.91 3.15
C ARG A 19 5.60 -2.75 2.04
N LEU A 20 6.37 -3.81 1.81
CA LEU A 20 7.29 -3.86 0.67
C LEU A 20 6.53 -4.51 -0.49
N VAL A 21 6.40 -3.77 -1.58
CA VAL A 21 5.65 -4.21 -2.75
C VAL A 21 6.50 -4.05 -4.01
N THR A 22 6.11 -4.75 -5.07
CA THR A 22 6.78 -4.64 -6.36
C THR A 22 6.05 -3.60 -7.21
N TYR A 23 6.80 -2.70 -7.80
CA TYR A 23 6.22 -1.68 -8.67
C TYR A 23 5.76 -2.29 -9.99
N PRO A 24 4.60 -1.97 -10.51
CA PRO A 24 3.62 -1.06 -9.93
C PRO A 24 2.88 -1.71 -8.76
N PRO A 25 2.66 -0.96 -7.68
CA PRO A 25 2.02 -1.54 -6.50
C PRO A 25 0.56 -1.89 -6.76
N PRO A 26 0.05 -2.94 -6.12
CA PRO A 26 -1.37 -3.28 -6.27
C PRO A 26 -2.25 -2.18 -5.69
N LEU A 27 -3.40 -1.95 -6.33
CA LEU A 27 -4.34 -0.92 -5.88
C LEU A 27 -5.03 -1.31 -4.58
N GLU A 28 -5.12 -2.61 -4.32
CA GLU A 28 -5.76 -3.11 -3.12
C GLU A 28 -5.11 -4.42 -2.70
N MET A 29 -4.94 -4.61 -1.40
CA MET A 29 -4.38 -5.85 -0.86
C MET A 29 -5.21 -6.31 0.32
N ALA A 30 -5.67 -7.57 0.26
CA ALA A 30 -6.36 -8.18 1.39
C ALA A 30 -5.34 -8.44 2.50
N VAL A 31 -5.68 -8.06 3.73
CA VAL A 31 -4.86 -8.32 4.90
C VAL A 31 -5.74 -8.75 6.04
N GLU A 32 -5.14 -9.14 7.15
CA GLU A 32 -5.90 -9.57 8.31
C GLU A 32 -6.76 -8.42 8.83
N GLY A 33 -8.05 -8.67 8.92
CA GLY A 33 -9.00 -7.70 9.44
C GLY A 33 -9.55 -6.70 8.41
N GLY A 34 -9.10 -6.76 7.14
CA GLY A 34 -9.60 -5.84 6.14
C GLY A 34 -8.77 -5.82 4.88
N ALA A 35 -8.51 -4.64 4.36
CA ALA A 35 -7.71 -4.47 3.16
C ALA A 35 -6.97 -3.13 3.19
N TYR A 36 -5.85 -3.07 2.48
CA TYR A 36 -5.15 -1.82 2.23
C TYR A 36 -5.53 -1.32 0.84
N VAL A 37 -5.85 -0.05 0.74
CA VAL A 37 -6.18 0.60 -0.53
C VAL A 37 -5.11 1.64 -0.82
N LEU A 38 -4.54 1.59 -2.01
CA LEU A 38 -3.47 2.51 -2.41
C LEU A 38 -4.02 3.91 -2.66
N ILE A 39 -3.39 4.89 -2.04
CA ILE A 39 -3.66 6.30 -2.30
C ILE A 39 -2.49 6.80 -3.14
N ASP A 40 -2.71 6.93 -4.43
CA ASP A 40 -1.66 7.23 -5.40
C ASP A 40 -1.81 8.60 -6.06
N ASP A 41 -2.27 9.58 -5.31
CA ASP A 41 -2.39 10.94 -5.80
C ASP A 41 -1.09 11.71 -5.55
N GLY A 42 -0.25 11.75 -6.55
CA GLY A 42 1.03 12.44 -6.44
C GLY A 42 2.20 11.55 -6.86
N PRO A 43 3.44 11.96 -6.56
CA PRO A 43 4.60 11.17 -6.95
C PRO A 43 4.70 9.87 -6.14
N PRO A 44 5.37 8.84 -6.68
CA PRO A 44 5.45 7.54 -6.02
C PRO A 44 5.98 7.59 -4.58
N GLU A 45 6.86 8.51 -4.26
CA GLU A 45 7.41 8.62 -2.91
C GLU A 45 6.40 9.12 -1.88
N SER A 46 5.23 9.62 -2.33
CA SER A 46 4.17 10.07 -1.44
C SER A 46 3.00 9.09 -1.34
N TRP A 47 3.08 7.97 -2.04
CA TRP A 47 2.01 6.98 -2.02
C TRP A 47 1.92 6.32 -0.65
N ILE A 48 0.69 6.02 -0.22
CA ILE A 48 0.43 5.30 1.03
C ILE A 48 -0.68 4.27 0.81
N TYR A 49 -0.74 3.30 1.71
CA TYR A 49 -1.88 2.39 1.78
C TYR A 49 -2.74 2.78 2.97
N ARG A 50 -4.03 2.88 2.74
CA ARG A 50 -5.00 3.15 3.81
C ARG A 50 -5.73 1.87 4.16
N PHE A 51 -5.79 1.55 5.45
CA PHE A 51 -6.49 0.37 5.92
C PHE A 51 -7.99 0.60 5.93
N VAL A 52 -8.72 -0.34 5.32
CA VAL A 52 -10.18 -0.34 5.32
C VAL A 52 -10.61 -1.63 6.01
N PRO A 53 -11.19 -1.54 7.21
CA PRO A 53 -11.59 -2.74 7.94
C PRO A 53 -12.79 -3.43 7.29
N ASP A 54 -12.89 -4.76 7.50
CA ASP A 54 -13.99 -5.56 6.99
C ASP A 54 -15.32 -5.24 7.66
N THR A 55 -15.27 -4.72 8.85
CA THR A 55 -16.48 -4.46 9.63
C THR A 55 -16.60 -3.00 10.03
#